data_c14ed8b37867712ff474bdf9ffc42317
#
_entry.id   c14ed8b37867712ff474bdf9ffc42317
#
_cell.length_a   1.000
_cell.length_b   1.000
_cell.length_c   1.000
_cell.angle_alpha   90.00
_cell.angle_beta   90.00
_cell.angle_gamma   90.00
#
_symmetry.space_group_name_H-M   'P 1'
#
loop_
_entity.id
_entity.type
_entity.pdbx_description
1 polymer ?
#
loop_
_entity_poly.entity_id
_entity_poly.type
_entity_poly.pdbx_seq_one_letter_code
_entity_poly.pdbx_strand_id
1 'polypeptide(L)'
;IIASVIQKKQVLWDSFKEKFNDGFTNIEQVYKKHSLFNEFDENSIGEVFKGCYPLHPVSMFVLPRLSERVAQNERTLFTFLSASGSSTLLSYLESYGDDKYDLISPDMIYDYFESLLKKEIYSGTLHDVYQLTSIILNRLPVESLESKIVKTLSLIYMLEQFEKLNPSKDTIVNVFSIRYTREEINEAINNMVEKESLIYL
;
A
#
# COMPACT_ATOMS: atom_id res chain seq x y z
N ILE A 1 3.93 -16.51 -2.40
CA ILE A 1 3.89 -16.12 -3.83
C ILE A 1 4.70 -14.84 -4.07
N ILE A 2 4.38 -13.68 -3.45
CA ILE A 2 5.07 -12.40 -3.72
C ILE A 2 6.59 -12.54 -3.53
N ALA A 3 7.04 -13.01 -2.36
CA ALA A 3 8.45 -13.17 -2.04
C ALA A 3 9.21 -14.14 -2.99
N SER A 4 8.52 -15.09 -3.61
CA SER A 4 9.15 -16.01 -4.57
C SER A 4 9.33 -15.41 -5.97
N VAL A 5 8.60 -14.34 -6.29
CA VAL A 5 8.71 -13.61 -7.56
C VAL A 5 9.78 -12.52 -7.48
N ILE A 6 9.88 -11.85 -6.34
CA ILE A 6 10.86 -10.76 -6.13
C ILE A 6 12.25 -11.35 -5.85
N GLN A 7 13.02 -11.59 -6.90
CA GLN A 7 14.38 -12.08 -6.77
C GLN A 7 15.35 -10.97 -6.37
N LYS A 8 16.26 -11.27 -5.46
CA LYS A 8 17.27 -10.34 -4.95
C LYS A 8 18.67 -10.88 -5.22
N LYS A 9 19.58 -10.01 -5.66
CA LYS A 9 21.00 -10.36 -5.79
C LYS A 9 21.60 -10.44 -4.39
N GLN A 10 21.95 -11.64 -3.94
CA GLN A 10 22.27 -11.96 -2.54
C GLN A 10 23.28 -10.98 -1.90
N VAL A 11 24.42 -10.77 -2.54
CA VAL A 11 25.49 -9.90 -1.98
C VAL A 11 25.02 -8.45 -1.77
N LEU A 12 24.33 -7.88 -2.76
CA LEU A 12 23.79 -6.52 -2.66
C LEU A 12 22.66 -6.44 -1.64
N TRP A 13 21.85 -7.49 -1.57
CA TRP A 13 20.74 -7.57 -0.64
C TRP A 13 21.21 -7.67 0.82
N ASP A 14 22.28 -8.42 1.10
CA ASP A 14 22.82 -8.53 2.45
C ASP A 14 23.38 -7.18 2.93
N SER A 15 24.12 -6.48 2.09
CA SER A 15 24.60 -5.12 2.38
C SER A 15 23.47 -4.13 2.58
N PHE A 16 22.41 -4.22 1.79
CA PHE A 16 21.23 -3.36 1.91
C PHE A 16 20.48 -3.60 3.23
N LYS A 17 20.26 -4.86 3.60
CA LYS A 17 19.62 -5.21 4.89
C LYS A 17 20.41 -4.70 6.09
N GLU A 18 21.74 -4.81 6.04
CA GLU A 18 22.61 -4.31 7.09
C GLU A 18 22.53 -2.78 7.20
N LYS A 19 22.65 -2.08 6.06
CA LYS A 19 22.56 -0.61 5.99
C LYS A 19 21.23 -0.07 6.52
N PHE A 20 20.12 -0.75 6.24
CA PHE A 20 18.77 -0.30 6.57
C PHE A 20 18.06 -1.16 7.62
N ASN A 21 18.83 -1.81 8.49
CA ASN A 21 18.31 -2.69 9.53
C ASN A 21 17.23 -2.03 10.41
N ASP A 22 17.41 -0.75 10.75
CA ASP A 22 16.45 -0.01 11.57
C ASP A 22 15.10 0.15 10.86
N GLY A 23 15.10 0.37 9.55
CA GLY A 23 13.87 0.45 8.76
C GLY A 23 13.09 -0.87 8.78
N PHE A 24 13.77 -2.00 8.58
CA PHE A 24 13.16 -3.33 8.69
C PHE A 24 12.66 -3.64 10.09
N THR A 25 13.44 -3.29 11.11
CA THR A 25 13.08 -3.51 12.52
C THR A 25 11.85 -2.70 12.90
N ASN A 26 11.76 -1.44 12.49
CA ASN A 26 10.62 -0.57 12.75
C ASN A 26 9.33 -1.13 12.12
N ILE A 27 9.37 -1.54 10.86
CA ILE A 27 8.23 -2.17 10.18
C ILE A 27 7.81 -3.46 10.88
N GLU A 28 8.77 -4.30 11.26
CA GLU A 28 8.48 -5.52 12.00
C GLU A 28 7.79 -5.23 13.33
N GLN A 29 8.27 -4.26 14.11
CA GLN A 29 7.68 -3.89 15.39
C GLN A 29 6.23 -3.42 15.26
N VAL A 30 5.92 -2.62 14.21
CA VAL A 30 4.57 -2.11 13.94
C VAL A 30 3.62 -3.23 13.54
N TYR A 31 4.05 -4.16 12.70
CA TYR A 31 3.15 -5.13 12.07
C TYR A 31 3.23 -6.55 12.64
N LYS A 32 4.19 -6.87 13.50
CA LYS A 32 4.41 -8.21 14.08
C LYS A 32 3.15 -8.80 14.74
N LYS A 33 2.36 -7.96 15.42
CA LYS A 33 1.13 -8.35 16.10
C LYS A 33 -0.13 -7.78 15.42
N HIS A 34 0.02 -7.26 14.21
CA HIS A 34 -1.11 -6.67 13.52
C HIS A 34 -2.04 -7.76 12.97
N SER A 35 -3.35 -7.53 13.04
CA SER A 35 -4.39 -8.44 12.55
C SER A 35 -4.22 -8.90 11.09
N LEU A 36 -3.52 -8.13 10.26
CA LEU A 36 -3.16 -8.48 8.89
C LEU A 36 -2.42 -9.81 8.76
N PHE A 37 -1.63 -10.17 9.77
CA PHE A 37 -0.65 -11.25 9.71
C PHE A 37 -0.83 -12.30 10.80
N ASN A 38 -2.02 -12.39 11.41
CA ASN A 38 -2.33 -13.37 12.45
C ASN A 38 -2.13 -14.84 12.02
N GLU A 39 -2.04 -15.10 10.71
CA GLU A 39 -1.81 -16.43 10.15
C GLU A 39 -0.32 -16.81 10.09
N PHE A 40 0.57 -15.85 10.36
CA PHE A 40 2.01 -16.06 10.34
C PHE A 40 2.56 -16.19 11.76
N ASP A 41 3.60 -17.02 11.90
CA ASP A 41 4.36 -17.07 13.14
C ASP A 41 5.09 -15.75 13.39
N GLU A 42 4.93 -15.20 14.60
CA GLU A 42 5.53 -13.91 15.01
C GLU A 42 7.05 -13.87 14.81
N ASN A 43 7.74 -15.01 14.92
CA ASN A 43 9.18 -15.04 14.77
C ASN A 43 9.65 -15.07 13.30
N SER A 44 8.77 -15.44 12.38
CA SER A 44 9.07 -15.52 10.94
C SER A 44 8.60 -14.31 10.15
N ILE A 45 7.75 -13.45 10.72
CA ILE A 45 7.13 -12.35 9.98
C ILE A 45 8.14 -11.33 9.44
N GLY A 46 9.22 -11.06 10.18
CA GLY A 46 10.30 -10.18 9.72
C GLY A 46 10.96 -10.68 8.43
N GLU A 47 11.14 -11.98 8.27
CA GLU A 47 11.68 -12.56 7.04
C GLU A 47 10.66 -12.48 5.88
N VAL A 48 9.35 -12.55 6.17
CA VAL A 48 8.31 -12.33 5.17
C VAL A 48 8.36 -10.90 4.64
N PHE A 49 8.49 -9.90 5.53
CA PHE A 49 8.61 -8.49 5.12
C PHE A 49 9.87 -8.24 4.29
N LYS A 50 11.03 -8.76 4.71
CA LYS A 50 12.27 -8.70 3.94
C LYS A 50 12.12 -9.39 2.58
N GLY A 51 11.47 -10.56 2.54
CA GLY A 51 11.19 -11.29 1.31
C GLY A 51 10.34 -10.51 0.31
N CYS A 52 9.35 -9.76 0.79
CA CYS A 52 8.43 -8.98 -0.03
C CYS A 52 8.87 -7.53 -0.26
N TYR A 53 10.01 -7.09 0.32
CA TYR A 53 10.54 -5.74 0.05
C TYR A 53 10.67 -5.50 -1.46
N PRO A 54 10.27 -4.35 -2.00
CA PRO A 54 9.93 -3.09 -1.33
C PRO A 54 8.44 -2.89 -1.01
N LEU A 55 7.60 -3.91 -1.00
CA LEU A 55 6.19 -3.72 -0.67
C LEU A 55 6.00 -3.39 0.81
N HIS A 56 5.21 -2.33 1.09
CA HIS A 56 4.73 -2.05 2.44
C HIS A 56 3.83 -3.20 2.94
N PRO A 57 3.81 -3.58 4.23
CA PRO A 57 2.97 -4.68 4.73
C PRO A 57 1.49 -4.57 4.34
N VAL A 58 0.91 -3.37 4.38
CA VAL A 58 -0.47 -3.16 3.92
C VAL A 58 -0.59 -3.40 2.41
N SER A 59 0.39 -3.00 1.60
CA SER A 59 0.41 -3.28 0.16
C SER A 59 0.53 -4.78 -0.14
N MET A 60 1.31 -5.52 0.65
CA MET A 60 1.40 -6.99 0.57
C MET A 60 0.04 -7.66 0.82
N PHE A 61 -0.76 -7.10 1.72
CA PHE A 61 -2.10 -7.59 2.02
C PHE A 61 -3.11 -7.21 0.94
N VAL A 62 -3.07 -5.95 0.48
CA VAL A 62 -4.04 -5.38 -0.47
C VAL A 62 -3.86 -5.95 -1.87
N LEU A 63 -2.63 -6.01 -2.38
CA LEU A 63 -2.32 -6.31 -3.77
C LEU A 63 -2.92 -7.63 -4.28
N PRO A 64 -2.74 -8.80 -3.63
CA PRO A 64 -3.34 -10.05 -4.12
C PRO A 64 -4.87 -10.02 -4.03
N ARG A 65 -5.43 -9.48 -2.95
CA ARG A 65 -6.88 -9.43 -2.73
C ARG A 65 -7.60 -8.52 -3.72
N LEU A 66 -7.00 -7.38 -4.01
CA LEU A 66 -7.53 -6.47 -5.03
C LEU A 66 -7.43 -7.10 -6.43
N SER A 67 -6.32 -7.78 -6.72
CA SER A 67 -6.15 -8.51 -7.99
C SER A 67 -7.24 -9.55 -8.22
N GLU A 68 -7.61 -10.30 -7.18
CA GLU A 68 -8.71 -11.27 -7.24
C GLU A 68 -10.08 -10.59 -7.46
N ARG A 69 -10.34 -9.48 -6.78
CA ARG A 69 -11.64 -8.77 -6.85
C ARG A 69 -11.86 -8.03 -8.16
N VAL A 70 -10.83 -7.34 -8.66
CA VAL A 70 -10.95 -6.45 -9.83
C VAL A 70 -10.74 -7.21 -11.14
N ALA A 71 -9.76 -8.09 -11.18
CA ALA A 71 -9.34 -8.71 -12.43
C ALA A 71 -9.82 -10.16 -12.60
N GLN A 72 -10.39 -10.75 -11.54
CA GLN A 72 -10.74 -12.18 -11.46
C GLN A 72 -9.59 -13.10 -11.91
N ASN A 73 -8.33 -12.61 -11.79
CA ASN A 73 -7.20 -13.28 -12.41
C ASN A 73 -5.88 -12.95 -11.69
N GLU A 74 -5.15 -13.98 -11.29
CA GLU A 74 -3.79 -13.87 -10.74
C GLU A 74 -2.82 -13.15 -11.68
N ARG A 75 -3.11 -13.11 -12.98
CA ARG A 75 -2.29 -12.44 -13.99
C ARG A 75 -2.01 -10.97 -13.66
N THR A 76 -2.96 -10.24 -13.06
CA THR A 76 -2.80 -8.83 -12.71
C THR A 76 -1.75 -8.65 -11.61
N LEU A 77 -1.73 -9.53 -10.61
CA LEU A 77 -0.68 -9.56 -9.59
C LEU A 77 0.70 -9.77 -10.21
N PHE A 78 0.84 -10.77 -11.09
CA PHE A 78 2.11 -11.05 -11.76
C PHE A 78 2.53 -9.92 -12.69
N THR A 79 1.59 -9.28 -13.38
CA THR A 79 1.88 -8.12 -14.24
C THR A 79 2.44 -6.97 -13.41
N PHE A 80 1.86 -6.67 -12.24
CA PHE A 80 2.41 -5.67 -11.34
C PHE A 80 3.86 -6.00 -10.92
N LEU A 81 4.13 -7.25 -10.60
CA LEU A 81 5.43 -7.69 -10.06
C LEU A 81 6.54 -7.81 -11.13
N SER A 82 6.19 -8.04 -12.40
CA SER A 82 7.17 -8.46 -13.42
C SER A 82 7.15 -7.66 -14.73
N ALA A 83 6.08 -6.93 -15.03
CA ALA A 83 5.99 -6.19 -16.29
C ALA A 83 6.59 -4.78 -16.16
N SER A 84 7.16 -4.30 -17.25
CA SER A 84 7.47 -2.87 -17.42
C SER A 84 6.17 -2.09 -17.72
N GLY A 85 5.99 -0.94 -17.08
CA GLY A 85 4.81 -0.08 -17.25
C GLY A 85 4.72 0.96 -16.15
N SER A 86 3.81 1.92 -16.28
CA SER A 86 3.57 2.90 -15.23
C SER A 86 3.02 2.24 -13.97
N SER A 87 3.46 2.72 -12.81
CA SER A 87 3.00 2.27 -11.49
C SER A 87 3.21 0.78 -11.18
N THR A 88 4.17 0.11 -11.86
CA THR A 88 4.56 -1.27 -11.57
C THR A 88 5.74 -1.33 -10.60
N LEU A 89 6.04 -2.54 -10.08
CA LEU A 89 7.23 -2.75 -9.25
C LEU A 89 8.51 -2.32 -9.97
N LEU A 90 8.66 -2.62 -11.27
CA LEU A 90 9.85 -2.25 -12.02
C LEU A 90 9.98 -0.74 -12.17
N SER A 91 8.89 -0.02 -12.48
CA SER A 91 8.93 1.44 -12.58
C SER A 91 9.28 2.10 -11.23
N TYR A 92 8.83 1.52 -10.13
CA TYR A 92 9.24 1.95 -8.80
C TYR A 92 10.75 1.75 -8.59
N LEU A 93 11.28 0.57 -8.88
CA LEU A 93 12.70 0.25 -8.70
C LEU A 93 13.62 1.11 -9.60
N GLU A 94 13.16 1.49 -10.78
CA GLU A 94 13.89 2.39 -11.69
C GLU A 94 13.93 3.84 -11.18
N SER A 95 12.89 4.28 -10.47
CA SER A 95 12.80 5.64 -9.93
C SER A 95 13.42 5.78 -8.54
N TYR A 96 13.57 4.70 -7.80
CA TYR A 96 14.19 4.66 -6.48
C TYR A 96 15.55 3.99 -6.56
N GLY A 97 16.60 4.73 -6.23
CA GLY A 97 17.94 4.17 -6.07
C GLY A 97 18.04 3.21 -4.86
N ASP A 98 19.18 2.54 -4.73
CA ASP A 98 19.53 1.65 -3.62
C ASP A 98 20.14 2.38 -2.41
N ASP A 99 20.09 3.69 -2.41
CA ASP A 99 20.70 4.56 -1.40
C ASP A 99 19.78 4.90 -0.23
N LYS A 100 18.49 4.61 -0.33
CA LYS A 100 17.50 4.85 0.75
C LYS A 100 16.55 3.68 0.96
N TYR A 101 16.04 3.57 2.19
CA TYR A 101 14.95 2.68 2.54
C TYR A 101 13.61 3.35 2.23
N ASP A 102 12.83 2.73 1.37
CA ASP A 102 11.49 3.21 1.04
C ASP A 102 10.60 2.03 0.67
N LEU A 103 9.27 2.20 0.76
CA LEU A 103 8.30 1.14 0.53
C LEU A 103 7.22 1.58 -0.45
N ILE A 104 6.76 0.64 -1.27
CA ILE A 104 5.57 0.81 -2.10
C ILE A 104 4.35 0.80 -1.19
N SER A 105 3.80 1.98 -0.93
CA SER A 105 2.61 2.19 -0.12
C SER A 105 1.32 1.88 -0.88
N PRO A 106 0.17 1.70 -0.19
CA PRO A 106 -1.10 1.31 -0.84
C PRO A 106 -1.60 2.28 -1.90
N ASP A 107 -1.36 3.58 -1.75
CA ASP A 107 -1.70 4.59 -2.76
C ASP A 107 -1.08 4.28 -4.13
N MET A 108 0.14 3.74 -4.15
CA MET A 108 0.81 3.33 -5.39
C MET A 108 0.17 2.07 -6.00
N ILE A 109 -0.39 1.19 -5.16
CA ILE A 109 -1.21 0.05 -5.62
C ILE A 109 -2.50 0.57 -6.25
N TYR A 110 -3.15 1.59 -5.66
CA TYR A 110 -4.32 2.24 -6.25
C TYR A 110 -4.00 2.75 -7.66
N ASP A 111 -2.90 3.47 -7.85
CA ASP A 111 -2.50 4.04 -9.14
C ASP A 111 -2.31 2.96 -10.22
N TYR A 112 -1.75 1.83 -9.84
CA TYR A 112 -1.64 0.68 -10.75
C TYR A 112 -3.02 0.14 -11.18
N PHE A 113 -3.95 0.01 -10.24
CA PHE A 113 -5.27 -0.54 -10.50
C PHE A 113 -6.28 0.47 -11.05
N GLU A 114 -6.00 1.78 -11.01
CA GLU A 114 -6.95 2.83 -11.39
C GLU A 114 -7.57 2.60 -12.77
N SER A 115 -6.76 2.23 -13.76
CA SER A 115 -7.25 1.96 -15.12
C SER A 115 -8.21 0.76 -15.20
N LEU A 116 -8.08 -0.21 -14.32
CA LEU A 116 -8.98 -1.36 -14.20
C LEU A 116 -10.23 -0.98 -13.42
N LEU A 117 -10.09 -0.28 -12.29
CA LEU A 117 -11.20 0.23 -11.49
C LEU A 117 -12.13 1.12 -12.30
N LYS A 118 -11.56 1.95 -13.18
CA LYS A 118 -12.34 2.80 -14.10
C LYS A 118 -13.17 2.01 -15.11
N LYS A 119 -12.73 0.80 -15.47
CA LYS A 119 -13.44 -0.07 -16.42
C LYS A 119 -14.51 -0.94 -15.76
N GLU A 120 -14.45 -1.12 -14.45
CA GLU A 120 -15.45 -1.81 -13.66
C GLU A 120 -16.75 -0.97 -13.59
N ILE A 121 -17.50 -0.96 -14.71
CA ILE A 121 -18.66 -0.09 -14.92
C ILE A 121 -19.93 -0.62 -14.23
N TYR A 122 -19.90 -1.82 -13.65
CA TYR A 122 -21.12 -2.54 -13.27
C TYR A 122 -21.25 -2.76 -11.77
N SER A 123 -22.16 -2.02 -11.16
CA SER A 123 -22.83 -2.22 -9.86
C SER A 123 -22.06 -3.00 -8.77
N GLY A 124 -21.77 -2.32 -7.67
CA GLY A 124 -21.22 -2.91 -6.47
C GLY A 124 -20.29 -1.97 -5.73
N THR A 125 -19.91 -2.35 -4.53
CA THR A 125 -19.06 -1.57 -3.60
C THR A 125 -17.80 -1.03 -4.27
N LEU A 126 -17.13 -1.80 -5.13
CA LEU A 126 -15.94 -1.37 -5.87
C LEU A 126 -16.21 -0.13 -6.73
N HIS A 127 -17.30 -0.14 -7.50
CA HIS A 127 -17.66 0.96 -8.37
C HIS A 127 -18.02 2.21 -7.56
N ASP A 128 -18.85 2.06 -6.53
CA ASP A 128 -19.30 3.17 -5.69
C ASP A 128 -18.14 3.85 -4.97
N VAL A 129 -17.23 3.04 -4.38
CA VAL A 129 -16.02 3.55 -3.74
C VAL A 129 -15.11 4.23 -4.76
N TYR A 130 -14.92 3.67 -5.95
CA TYR A 130 -14.12 4.28 -7.00
C TYR A 130 -14.70 5.65 -7.45
N GLN A 131 -16.01 5.74 -7.66
CA GLN A 131 -16.67 6.98 -8.06
C GLN A 131 -16.51 8.07 -6.99
N LEU A 132 -16.76 7.74 -5.72
CA LEU A 132 -16.56 8.66 -4.61
C LEU A 132 -15.11 9.12 -4.52
N THR A 133 -14.17 8.18 -4.62
CA THR A 133 -12.72 8.46 -4.61
C THR A 133 -12.35 9.43 -5.73
N SER A 134 -12.83 9.19 -6.95
CA SER A 134 -12.55 10.06 -8.10
C SER A 134 -13.06 11.48 -7.88
N ILE A 135 -14.25 11.65 -7.29
CA ILE A 135 -14.81 12.97 -6.95
C ILE A 135 -13.91 13.69 -5.94
N ILE A 136 -13.43 12.99 -4.91
CA ILE A 136 -12.57 13.58 -3.88
C ILE A 136 -11.20 13.94 -4.46
N LEU A 137 -10.58 13.02 -5.21
CA LEU A 137 -9.26 13.24 -5.81
C LEU A 137 -9.23 14.43 -6.78
N ASN A 138 -10.33 14.68 -7.53
CA ASN A 138 -10.45 15.84 -8.40
C ASN A 138 -10.41 17.19 -7.65
N ARG A 139 -10.58 17.19 -6.34
CA ARG A 139 -10.56 18.40 -5.49
C ARG A 139 -9.23 18.56 -4.72
N LEU A 140 -8.35 17.57 -4.79
CA LEU A 140 -7.09 17.54 -4.08
C LEU A 140 -5.92 17.79 -5.04
N PRO A 141 -4.82 18.40 -4.58
CA PRO A 141 -3.60 18.47 -5.38
C PRO A 141 -3.09 17.07 -5.71
N VAL A 142 -2.67 16.88 -6.94
CA VAL A 142 -2.07 15.61 -7.39
C VAL A 142 -0.81 15.34 -6.54
N GLU A 143 -0.60 14.10 -6.14
CA GLU A 143 0.53 13.64 -5.31
C GLU A 143 0.62 14.26 -3.90
N SER A 144 -0.39 15.01 -3.44
CA SER A 144 -0.45 15.47 -2.05
C SER A 144 -0.59 14.31 -1.07
N LEU A 145 -0.25 14.52 0.20
CA LEU A 145 -0.45 13.51 1.24
C LEU A 145 -1.93 13.15 1.38
N GLU A 146 -2.81 14.14 1.28
CA GLU A 146 -4.26 13.95 1.30
C GLU A 146 -4.73 13.01 0.16
N SER A 147 -4.22 13.21 -1.06
CA SER A 147 -4.57 12.33 -2.19
C SER A 147 -4.12 10.89 -1.94
N LYS A 148 -2.94 10.69 -1.37
CA LYS A 148 -2.40 9.37 -1.02
C LYS A 148 -3.21 8.69 0.10
N ILE A 149 -3.63 9.46 1.10
CA ILE A 149 -4.51 8.97 2.16
C ILE A 149 -5.85 8.52 1.59
N VAL A 150 -6.47 9.32 0.71
CA VAL A 150 -7.75 8.98 0.07
C VAL A 150 -7.63 7.71 -0.76
N LYS A 151 -6.59 7.56 -1.58
CA LYS A 151 -6.31 6.34 -2.35
C LYS A 151 -6.17 5.12 -1.44
N THR A 152 -5.44 5.26 -0.32
CA THR A 152 -5.25 4.18 0.66
C THR A 152 -6.56 3.77 1.32
N LEU A 153 -7.35 4.74 1.82
CA LEU A 153 -8.67 4.48 2.40
C LEU A 153 -9.60 3.82 1.38
N SER A 154 -9.60 4.29 0.14
CA SER A 154 -10.38 3.70 -0.94
C SER A 154 -10.10 2.19 -1.08
N LEU A 155 -8.83 1.78 -1.09
CA LEU A 155 -8.46 0.36 -1.16
C LEU A 155 -8.96 -0.44 0.05
N ILE A 156 -8.90 0.13 1.26
CA ILE A 156 -9.42 -0.50 2.47
C ILE A 156 -10.93 -0.74 2.34
N TYR A 157 -11.68 0.27 1.90
CA TYR A 157 -13.13 0.15 1.68
C TYR A 157 -13.46 -0.81 0.54
N MET A 158 -12.70 -0.81 -0.54
CA MET A 158 -12.88 -1.76 -1.65
C MET A 158 -12.68 -3.21 -1.22
N LEU A 159 -11.81 -3.48 -0.24
CA LEU A 159 -11.59 -4.84 0.25
C LEU A 159 -12.64 -5.33 1.25
N GLU A 160 -13.30 -4.43 1.98
CA GLU A 160 -14.33 -4.77 2.99
C GLU A 160 -13.86 -5.75 4.07
N GLN A 161 -12.55 -5.77 4.38
CA GLN A 161 -11.97 -6.65 5.41
C GLN A 161 -11.56 -5.86 6.66
N PHE A 162 -12.50 -5.12 7.22
CA PHE A 162 -12.26 -4.14 8.31
C PHE A 162 -11.75 -4.77 9.60
N GLU A 163 -12.06 -6.05 9.86
CA GLU A 163 -11.51 -6.79 11.01
C GLU A 163 -9.98 -7.00 10.90
N LYS A 164 -9.46 -7.12 9.66
CA LYS A 164 -8.04 -7.27 9.39
C LYS A 164 -7.35 -5.93 9.15
N LEU A 165 -7.99 -5.03 8.40
CA LEU A 165 -7.47 -3.73 8.02
C LEU A 165 -8.53 -2.65 8.24
N ASN A 166 -8.48 -2.03 9.42
CA ASN A 166 -9.42 -0.98 9.81
C ASN A 166 -9.03 0.36 9.16
N PRO A 167 -9.99 1.14 8.58
CA PRO A 167 -9.76 2.49 8.07
C PRO A 167 -9.60 3.52 9.21
N SER A 168 -8.64 3.30 10.10
CA SER A 168 -8.38 4.15 11.25
C SER A 168 -7.23 5.13 11.01
N LYS A 169 -7.19 6.19 11.83
CA LYS A 169 -6.10 7.15 11.86
C LYS A 169 -4.74 6.48 12.12
N ASP A 170 -4.69 5.49 13.02
CA ASP A 170 -3.46 4.76 13.30
C ASP A 170 -3.00 3.92 12.11
N THR A 171 -3.92 3.31 11.37
CA THR A 171 -3.57 2.62 10.12
C THR A 171 -2.92 3.57 9.12
N ILE A 172 -3.48 4.77 8.93
CA ILE A 172 -2.92 5.77 8.01
C ILE A 172 -1.56 6.27 8.50
N VAL A 173 -1.41 6.55 9.79
CA VAL A 173 -0.12 6.91 10.38
C VAL A 173 0.92 5.81 10.14
N ASN A 174 0.59 4.55 10.39
CA ASN A 174 1.51 3.44 10.21
C ASN A 174 1.92 3.26 8.73
N VAL A 175 1.01 3.51 7.78
CA VAL A 175 1.31 3.43 6.34
C VAL A 175 2.30 4.50 5.91
N PHE A 176 2.13 5.74 6.36
CA PHE A 176 2.87 6.88 5.83
C PHE A 176 4.06 7.34 6.68
N SER A 177 4.26 6.77 7.89
CA SER A 177 5.31 7.17 8.83
C SER A 177 6.75 7.01 8.32
N ILE A 178 6.97 6.28 7.21
CA ILE A 178 8.28 6.16 6.57
C ILE A 178 8.67 7.46 5.85
N ARG A 179 7.68 8.19 5.31
CA ARG A 179 7.90 9.38 4.47
C ARG A 179 7.49 10.69 5.12
N TYR A 180 6.59 10.63 6.10
CA TYR A 180 5.96 11.79 6.72
C TYR A 180 5.98 11.66 8.23
N THR A 181 6.07 12.77 8.93
CA THR A 181 5.93 12.79 10.39
C THR A 181 4.47 12.54 10.81
N ARG A 182 4.29 12.11 12.05
CA ARG A 182 2.94 11.90 12.61
C ARG A 182 2.13 13.20 12.60
N GLU A 183 2.78 14.34 12.81
CA GLU A 183 2.19 15.68 12.81
C GLU A 183 1.64 16.02 11.43
N GLU A 184 2.43 15.86 10.37
CA GLU A 184 2.01 16.11 8.98
C GLU A 184 0.82 15.22 8.58
N ILE A 185 0.86 13.94 8.94
CA ILE A 185 -0.25 13.01 8.66
C ILE A 185 -1.52 13.43 9.40
N ASN A 186 -1.40 13.79 10.68
CA ASN A 186 -2.53 14.21 11.47
C ASN A 186 -3.14 15.53 10.97
N GLU A 187 -2.31 16.48 10.54
CA GLU A 187 -2.76 17.73 9.95
C GLU A 187 -3.51 17.48 8.64
N ALA A 188 -2.97 16.63 7.75
CA ALA A 188 -3.64 16.27 6.50
C ALA A 188 -5.02 15.62 6.77
N ILE A 189 -5.12 14.69 7.72
CA ILE A 189 -6.39 14.06 8.09
C ILE A 189 -7.37 15.10 8.63
N ASN A 190 -6.96 15.96 9.55
CA ASN A 190 -7.83 16.98 10.15
C ASN A 190 -8.34 17.96 9.07
N ASN A 191 -7.47 18.43 8.18
CA ASN A 191 -7.84 19.30 7.06
C ASN A 191 -8.89 18.66 6.16
N MET A 192 -8.78 17.35 5.90
CA MET A 192 -9.78 16.63 5.08
C MET A 192 -11.11 16.45 5.82
N VAL A 193 -11.10 16.25 7.14
CA VAL A 193 -12.31 16.17 7.96
C VAL A 193 -13.00 17.52 7.99
N GLU A 194 -12.29 18.62 8.22
CA GLU A 194 -12.84 19.98 8.23
C GLU A 194 -13.44 20.38 6.88
N LYS A 195 -12.87 19.90 5.79
CA LYS A 195 -13.38 20.12 4.42
C LYS A 195 -14.46 19.12 4.01
N GLU A 196 -14.98 18.31 4.92
CA GLU A 196 -15.98 17.28 4.67
C GLU A 196 -15.58 16.26 3.57
N SER A 197 -14.28 16.15 3.30
CA SER A 197 -13.74 15.14 2.37
C SER A 197 -13.59 13.77 3.03
N LEU A 198 -13.50 13.73 4.35
CA LEU A 198 -13.57 12.54 5.19
C LEU A 198 -14.59 12.75 6.29
N ILE A 199 -15.33 11.71 6.63
CA ILE A 199 -16.27 11.68 7.75
C ILE A 199 -15.72 10.69 8.79
N TYR A 200 -15.73 11.09 10.06
CA TYR A 200 -15.48 10.13 11.14
C TYR A 200 -16.62 9.11 11.18
N LEU A 201 -16.26 7.87 10.98
CA LEU A 201 -17.10 6.72 11.30
C LEU A 201 -16.75 6.19 12.69
#